data_1259c7c33808fb8dc2d38968d2536bd5
#
_entry.id   1259c7c33808fb8dc2d38968d2536bd5
#
_cell.length_a   1.000
_cell.length_b   1.000
_cell.length_c   1.000
_cell.angle_alpha   90.00
_cell.angle_beta   90.00
_cell.angle_gamma   90.00
#
_symmetry.space_group_name_H-M   'P 1'
#
loop_
_entity.id
_entity.type
_entity.pdbx_description
1 polymer ?
#
loop_
_entity_poly.entity_id
_entity_poly.type
_entity_poly.pdbx_seq_one_letter_code
_entity_poly.pdbx_strand_id
1 'polypeptide(L)'
;MFVRLSAAVTAAVLLAAPVAADDPAGLKKGDKIVFLGDSITAGGVGKTGYVTMMKATLAEKHKDLGVELVGAGISGNKVPDLQKRLEKDVLSQKPTAVVVYIGINDVWHGENDPSRGTSKEKFDEGLRDVVGRIQKSGARVVLCTPTVIGEKKAGGNKLDAQLDEYAAISRKVAADTGSKLCDLRKAFVDHLAKNNADDKASGILTTDRVHLNEAGNKLVAETMLSVLTK
;
A
#
# COMPACT_ATOMS: atom_id res chain seq x y z
N MET A 1 -49.33 44.08 -39.61
CA MET A 1 -48.23 44.59 -38.82
C MET A 1 -48.00 43.58 -37.73
N PHE A 2 -47.10 42.54 -37.98
CA PHE A 2 -46.83 41.47 -37.06
C PHE A 2 -45.50 41.74 -36.36
N VAL A 3 -45.56 41.96 -35.05
CA VAL A 3 -44.40 42.12 -34.18
C VAL A 3 -43.91 40.73 -33.78
N ARG A 4 -42.67 40.34 -34.18
CA ARG A 4 -42.01 39.12 -33.72
C ARG A 4 -41.25 39.44 -32.45
N LEU A 5 -41.66 38.86 -31.32
CA LEU A 5 -40.85 38.80 -30.10
C LEU A 5 -39.80 37.69 -30.25
N SER A 6 -38.51 38.08 -30.25
CA SER A 6 -37.41 37.14 -30.14
C SER A 6 -37.07 36.96 -28.64
N ALA A 7 -37.25 35.76 -28.12
CA ALA A 7 -36.80 35.44 -26.79
C ALA A 7 -35.32 35.01 -26.85
N ALA A 8 -34.45 35.78 -26.19
CA ALA A 8 -33.05 35.42 -26.00
C ALA A 8 -32.93 34.43 -24.83
N VAL A 9 -32.50 33.21 -25.11
CA VAL A 9 -32.16 32.20 -24.08
C VAL A 9 -30.72 32.43 -23.69
N THR A 10 -30.50 32.96 -22.50
CA THR A 10 -29.17 33.11 -21.90
C THR A 10 -28.77 31.78 -21.22
N ALA A 11 -27.88 31.03 -21.83
CA ALA A 11 -27.31 29.82 -21.21
C ALA A 11 -26.30 30.25 -20.14
N ALA A 12 -26.63 29.98 -18.88
CA ALA A 12 -25.69 30.14 -17.76
C ALA A 12 -24.69 28.98 -17.79
N VAL A 13 -23.46 29.26 -18.16
CA VAL A 13 -22.33 28.33 -18.02
C VAL A 13 -21.92 28.30 -16.54
N LEU A 14 -22.28 27.26 -15.81
CA LEU A 14 -21.76 27.01 -14.50
C LEU A 14 -20.28 26.58 -14.66
N LEU A 15 -19.37 27.49 -14.42
CA LEU A 15 -17.95 27.20 -14.23
C LEU A 15 -17.82 26.42 -12.91
N ALA A 16 -17.60 25.11 -12.99
CA ALA A 16 -17.17 24.34 -11.85
C ALA A 16 -15.82 24.87 -11.40
N ALA A 17 -15.76 25.43 -10.18
CA ALA A 17 -14.50 25.81 -9.57
C ALA A 17 -13.58 24.56 -9.50
N PRO A 18 -12.27 24.69 -9.78
CA PRO A 18 -11.34 23.62 -9.59
C PRO A 18 -11.38 23.26 -8.10
N VAL A 19 -11.75 22.00 -7.80
CA VAL A 19 -11.54 21.42 -6.48
C VAL A 19 -10.03 21.49 -6.27
N ALA A 20 -9.61 22.34 -5.32
CA ALA A 20 -8.23 22.35 -4.89
C ALA A 20 -7.86 20.90 -4.55
N ALA A 21 -6.86 20.35 -5.24
CA ALA A 21 -6.32 19.07 -4.89
C ALA A 21 -5.70 19.25 -3.49
N ASP A 22 -6.45 18.89 -2.45
CA ASP A 22 -5.92 18.70 -1.12
C ASP A 22 -4.71 17.79 -1.25
N ASP A 23 -3.59 18.14 -0.61
CA ASP A 23 -2.38 17.31 -0.54
C ASP A 23 -2.78 15.89 -0.12
N PRO A 24 -2.65 14.90 -1.04
CA PRO A 24 -3.47 13.69 -0.91
C PRO A 24 -3.10 12.73 0.20
N ALA A 25 -2.16 13.05 1.09
CA ALA A 25 -1.77 12.05 2.07
C ALA A 25 -1.09 12.50 3.38
N GLY A 26 -1.04 13.73 3.73
CA GLY A 26 -0.67 14.11 5.10
C GLY A 26 -1.66 13.51 6.12
N LEU A 27 -1.18 13.14 7.33
CA LEU A 27 -2.05 12.72 8.41
C LEU A 27 -3.02 13.84 8.79
N LYS A 28 -4.30 13.50 8.92
CA LYS A 28 -5.34 14.43 9.35
C LYS A 28 -5.86 14.05 10.73
N LYS A 29 -6.36 15.04 11.46
CA LYS A 29 -6.97 14.81 12.77
C LYS A 29 -8.17 13.86 12.64
N GLY A 30 -8.17 12.81 13.47
CA GLY A 30 -9.22 11.79 13.47
C GLY A 30 -9.10 10.77 12.34
N ASP A 31 -7.96 10.72 11.64
CA ASP A 31 -7.77 9.69 10.62
C ASP A 31 -7.93 8.27 11.17
N LYS A 32 -8.69 7.47 10.44
CA LYS A 32 -8.77 6.02 10.60
C LYS A 32 -8.07 5.36 9.42
N ILE A 33 -6.92 4.74 9.69
CA ILE A 33 -6.07 4.11 8.67
C ILE A 33 -6.15 2.60 8.79
N VAL A 34 -6.64 1.93 7.75
CA VAL A 34 -6.69 0.47 7.69
C VAL A 34 -5.50 -0.05 6.88
N PHE A 35 -4.76 -1.00 7.46
CA PHE A 35 -3.63 -1.68 6.82
C PHE A 35 -4.13 -3.00 6.22
N LEU A 36 -4.32 -3.02 4.92
CA LEU A 36 -4.78 -4.17 4.14
C LEU A 36 -3.59 -4.94 3.58
N GLY A 37 -3.49 -6.23 3.88
CA GLY A 37 -2.36 -7.04 3.41
C GLY A 37 -2.46 -8.52 3.76
N ASP A 38 -1.31 -9.18 3.77
CA ASP A 38 -1.15 -10.60 4.01
C ASP A 38 -0.63 -10.93 5.44
N SER A 39 0.18 -12.02 5.57
CA SER A 39 0.80 -12.43 6.83
C SER A 39 1.73 -11.38 7.43
N ILE A 40 2.41 -10.59 6.61
CA ILE A 40 3.30 -9.51 7.07
C ILE A 40 2.46 -8.45 7.79
N THR A 41 1.30 -8.10 7.25
CA THR A 41 0.36 -7.17 7.89
C THR A 41 -0.34 -7.80 9.11
N ALA A 42 -0.67 -9.10 9.04
CA ALA A 42 -1.20 -9.82 10.21
C ALA A 42 -0.19 -9.82 11.38
N GLY A 43 1.09 -10.08 11.11
CA GLY A 43 2.17 -9.95 12.09
C GLY A 43 2.44 -8.51 12.51
N GLY A 44 2.14 -7.56 11.64
CA GLY A 44 2.37 -6.12 11.86
C GLY A 44 1.61 -5.52 13.05
N VAL A 45 0.51 -6.13 13.49
CA VAL A 45 -0.22 -5.73 14.70
C VAL A 45 0.28 -6.42 15.97
N GLY A 46 1.23 -7.34 15.87
CA GLY A 46 1.87 -8.00 17.00
C GLY A 46 2.72 -7.04 17.83
N LYS A 47 3.26 -7.52 18.97
CA LYS A 47 4.00 -6.70 19.95
C LYS A 47 5.16 -5.91 19.32
N THR A 48 5.91 -6.51 18.42
CA THR A 48 7.05 -5.89 17.70
C THR A 48 6.73 -5.61 16.23
N GLY A 49 5.44 -5.62 15.87
CA GLY A 49 4.97 -5.40 14.51
C GLY A 49 4.99 -3.92 14.11
N TYR A 50 5.14 -3.66 12.84
CA TYR A 50 5.28 -2.31 12.29
C TYR A 50 4.07 -1.40 12.58
N VAL A 51 2.83 -1.93 12.57
CA VAL A 51 1.63 -1.14 12.91
C VAL A 51 1.66 -0.73 14.39
N THR A 52 2.11 -1.63 15.29
CA THR A 52 2.26 -1.34 16.70
C THR A 52 3.36 -0.29 16.95
N MET A 53 4.49 -0.38 16.25
CA MET A 53 5.55 0.64 16.30
C MET A 53 5.06 2.00 15.79
N MET A 54 4.29 2.02 14.71
CA MET A 54 3.68 3.25 14.18
C MET A 54 2.70 3.87 15.19
N LYS A 55 1.85 3.05 15.85
CA LYS A 55 0.95 3.53 16.93
C LYS A 55 1.73 4.22 18.04
N ALA A 56 2.82 3.61 18.49
CA ALA A 56 3.66 4.19 19.54
C ALA A 56 4.26 5.54 19.11
N THR A 57 4.82 5.60 17.88
CA THR A 57 5.41 6.84 17.35
C THR A 57 4.36 7.95 17.19
N LEU A 58 3.14 7.62 16.70
CA LEU A 58 2.07 8.59 16.54
C LEU A 58 1.54 9.08 17.90
N ALA A 59 1.44 8.19 18.88
CA ALA A 59 1.03 8.58 20.25
C ALA A 59 2.05 9.49 20.93
N GLU A 60 3.32 9.37 20.59
CA GLU A 60 4.40 10.22 21.13
C GLU A 60 4.47 11.56 20.39
N LYS A 61 4.54 11.54 19.05
CA LYS A 61 4.87 12.71 18.23
C LYS A 61 3.68 13.46 17.65
N HIS A 62 2.52 12.81 17.56
CA HIS A 62 1.31 13.33 16.89
C HIS A 62 0.03 13.01 17.70
N LYS A 63 0.13 13.03 19.01
CA LYS A 63 -0.96 12.69 19.95
C LYS A 63 -2.25 13.51 19.72
N ASP A 64 -2.09 14.75 19.37
CA ASP A 64 -3.17 15.71 19.09
C ASP A 64 -3.99 15.36 17.83
N LEU A 65 -3.46 14.53 16.95
CA LEU A 65 -4.15 14.09 15.74
C LEU A 65 -5.21 13.01 16.04
N GLY A 66 -5.07 12.22 17.10
CA GLY A 66 -6.04 11.17 17.44
C GLY A 66 -6.22 10.12 16.34
N VAL A 67 -5.12 9.71 15.67
CA VAL A 67 -5.14 8.75 14.55
C VAL A 67 -5.40 7.34 15.06
N GLU A 68 -6.35 6.64 14.44
CA GLU A 68 -6.63 5.22 14.67
C GLU A 68 -5.96 4.37 13.59
N LEU A 69 -5.17 3.34 13.98
CA LEU A 69 -4.56 2.38 13.06
C LEU A 69 -5.19 1.00 13.26
N VAL A 70 -5.69 0.39 12.18
CA VAL A 70 -6.38 -0.91 12.20
C VAL A 70 -5.71 -1.88 11.23
N GLY A 71 -5.35 -3.08 11.70
CA GLY A 71 -4.80 -4.13 10.83
C GLY A 71 -5.90 -4.98 10.21
N ALA A 72 -5.78 -5.23 8.91
CA ALA A 72 -6.63 -6.12 8.13
C ALA A 72 -5.76 -7.08 7.29
N GLY A 73 -4.75 -7.69 7.93
CA GLY A 73 -3.87 -8.69 7.33
C GLY A 73 -4.42 -10.11 7.49
N ILE A 74 -4.34 -10.93 6.44
CA ILE A 74 -4.65 -12.36 6.49
C ILE A 74 -3.53 -13.14 5.81
N SER A 75 -2.96 -14.12 6.53
CA SER A 75 -1.84 -14.94 6.05
C SER A 75 -2.16 -15.64 4.72
N GLY A 76 -1.18 -15.65 3.81
CA GLY A 76 -1.29 -16.30 2.50
C GLY A 76 -2.08 -15.50 1.45
N ASN A 77 -2.70 -14.37 1.83
CA ASN A 77 -3.49 -13.58 0.88
C ASN A 77 -2.63 -13.04 -0.28
N LYS A 78 -3.26 -12.98 -1.43
CA LYS A 78 -2.82 -12.42 -2.69
C LYS A 78 -3.81 -11.33 -3.13
N VAL A 79 -3.50 -10.60 -4.19
CA VAL A 79 -4.40 -9.54 -4.68
C VAL A 79 -5.84 -10.03 -4.93
N PRO A 80 -6.10 -11.19 -5.56
CA PRO A 80 -7.48 -11.68 -5.72
C PRO A 80 -8.23 -11.93 -4.41
N ASP A 81 -7.51 -12.21 -3.32
CA ASP A 81 -8.13 -12.40 -2.00
C ASP A 81 -8.51 -11.07 -1.37
N LEU A 82 -7.68 -10.02 -1.57
CA LEU A 82 -8.02 -8.67 -1.14
C LEU A 82 -9.30 -8.17 -1.84
N GLN A 83 -9.45 -8.40 -3.14
CA GLN A 83 -10.66 -8.03 -3.89
C GLN A 83 -11.93 -8.62 -3.28
N LYS A 84 -11.89 -9.90 -2.88
CA LYS A 84 -13.04 -10.62 -2.32
C LYS A 84 -13.47 -10.08 -0.95
N ARG A 85 -12.51 -9.68 -0.10
CA ARG A 85 -12.78 -9.29 1.28
C ARG A 85 -12.76 -7.77 1.53
N LEU A 86 -12.43 -6.97 0.52
CA LEU A 86 -12.26 -5.52 0.65
C LEU A 86 -13.47 -4.84 1.31
N GLU A 87 -14.67 -5.16 0.87
CA GLU A 87 -15.90 -4.56 1.42
C GLU A 87 -16.06 -4.87 2.90
N LYS A 88 -15.99 -6.16 3.24
CA LYS A 88 -16.23 -6.64 4.61
C LYS A 88 -15.14 -6.18 5.59
N ASP A 89 -13.87 -6.30 5.20
CA ASP A 89 -12.76 -6.16 6.14
C ASP A 89 -12.19 -4.73 6.18
N VAL A 90 -12.50 -3.91 5.18
CA VAL A 90 -11.93 -2.56 5.03
C VAL A 90 -12.99 -1.49 4.90
N LEU A 91 -13.81 -1.51 3.83
CA LEU A 91 -14.71 -0.41 3.52
C LEU A 91 -15.85 -0.27 4.53
N SER A 92 -16.35 -1.38 5.10
CA SER A 92 -17.32 -1.37 6.20
C SER A 92 -16.83 -0.62 7.44
N GLN A 93 -15.53 -0.49 7.64
CA GLN A 93 -14.91 0.24 8.74
C GLN A 93 -14.88 1.76 8.52
N LYS A 94 -15.29 2.24 7.33
CA LYS A 94 -15.29 3.66 6.92
C LYS A 94 -13.92 4.32 7.12
N PRO A 95 -12.83 3.76 6.53
CA PRO A 95 -11.49 4.33 6.68
C PRO A 95 -11.41 5.70 6.01
N THR A 96 -10.55 6.59 6.53
CA THR A 96 -10.15 7.83 5.83
C THR A 96 -8.92 7.61 4.95
N ALA A 97 -8.13 6.58 5.26
CA ALA A 97 -7.02 6.13 4.43
C ALA A 97 -6.85 4.61 4.52
N VAL A 98 -6.32 4.01 3.47
CA VAL A 98 -5.96 2.59 3.43
C VAL A 98 -4.52 2.45 2.94
N VAL A 99 -3.71 1.73 3.71
CA VAL A 99 -2.38 1.29 3.30
C VAL A 99 -2.52 -0.12 2.72
N VAL A 100 -2.24 -0.30 1.44
CA VAL A 100 -2.28 -1.59 0.75
C VAL A 100 -0.87 -2.14 0.64
N TYR A 101 -0.56 -3.22 1.37
CA TYR A 101 0.74 -3.88 1.38
C TYR A 101 0.59 -5.36 1.03
N ILE A 102 0.82 -5.70 -0.24
CA ILE A 102 0.56 -7.00 -0.85
C ILE A 102 1.56 -7.28 -1.98
N GLY A 103 1.62 -8.53 -2.45
CA GLY A 103 2.38 -8.93 -3.64
C GLY A 103 3.42 -10.00 -3.38
N ILE A 104 3.83 -10.20 -2.14
CA ILE A 104 4.80 -11.26 -1.78
C ILE A 104 4.27 -12.64 -2.16
N ASN A 105 3.05 -13.00 -1.74
CA ASN A 105 2.47 -14.31 -2.02
C ASN A 105 2.04 -14.48 -3.48
N ASP A 106 1.76 -13.38 -4.16
CA ASP A 106 1.47 -13.39 -5.60
C ASP A 106 2.67 -13.94 -6.39
N VAL A 107 3.90 -13.67 -5.92
CA VAL A 107 5.15 -14.18 -6.48
C VAL A 107 5.58 -15.49 -5.80
N TRP A 108 5.70 -15.50 -4.48
CA TRP A 108 6.31 -16.59 -3.72
C TRP A 108 5.58 -17.91 -3.88
N HIS A 109 4.24 -17.91 -3.83
CA HIS A 109 3.47 -19.13 -3.98
C HIS A 109 3.61 -19.75 -5.38
N GLY A 110 3.99 -18.97 -6.39
CA GLY A 110 4.28 -19.41 -7.74
C GLY A 110 5.69 -20.00 -7.94
N GLU A 111 6.55 -20.02 -6.91
CA GLU A 111 7.97 -20.42 -7.05
C GLU A 111 8.18 -21.81 -7.63
N ASN A 112 7.38 -22.78 -7.22
CA ASN A 112 7.47 -24.18 -7.66
C ASN A 112 6.28 -24.62 -8.54
N ASP A 113 5.20 -23.82 -8.52
CA ASP A 113 4.00 -24.06 -9.33
C ASP A 113 3.38 -22.69 -9.67
N PRO A 114 3.58 -22.20 -10.91
CA PRO A 114 3.09 -20.88 -11.34
C PRO A 114 1.57 -20.71 -11.19
N SER A 115 0.79 -21.80 -11.20
CA SER A 115 -0.67 -21.72 -11.01
C SER A 115 -1.08 -21.27 -9.60
N ARG A 116 -0.20 -21.40 -8.63
CA ARG A 116 -0.40 -20.96 -7.24
C ARG A 116 -0.07 -19.49 -7.00
N GLY A 117 0.67 -18.87 -7.90
CA GLY A 117 0.92 -17.43 -7.93
C GLY A 117 -0.25 -16.64 -8.51
N THR A 118 -0.04 -15.37 -8.74
CA THR A 118 -0.95 -14.48 -9.50
C THR A 118 -0.20 -14.00 -10.73
N SER A 119 -0.77 -14.11 -11.94
CA SER A 119 -0.09 -13.56 -13.12
C SER A 119 0.04 -12.03 -13.04
N LYS A 120 1.00 -11.46 -13.78
CA LYS A 120 1.24 -10.01 -13.79
C LYS A 120 -0.01 -9.21 -14.20
N GLU A 121 -0.74 -9.71 -15.18
CA GLU A 121 -1.98 -9.11 -15.68
C GLU A 121 -3.05 -9.09 -14.59
N LYS A 122 -3.28 -10.23 -13.94
CA LYS A 122 -4.25 -10.33 -12.82
C LYS A 122 -3.82 -9.51 -11.60
N PHE A 123 -2.52 -9.39 -11.36
CA PHE A 123 -1.98 -8.57 -10.28
C PHE A 123 -2.22 -7.09 -10.56
N ASP A 124 -1.92 -6.59 -11.76
CA ASP A 124 -2.16 -5.20 -12.18
C ASP A 124 -3.66 -4.87 -12.12
N GLU A 125 -4.50 -5.67 -12.79
CA GLU A 125 -5.96 -5.50 -12.80
C GLU A 125 -6.55 -5.50 -11.39
N GLY A 126 -6.13 -6.47 -10.56
CA GLY A 126 -6.63 -6.62 -9.20
C GLY A 126 -6.19 -5.47 -8.29
N LEU A 127 -4.96 -4.97 -8.40
CA LEU A 127 -4.52 -3.78 -7.66
C LEU A 127 -5.33 -2.55 -8.06
N ARG A 128 -5.56 -2.33 -9.36
CA ARG A 128 -6.39 -1.22 -9.86
C ARG A 128 -7.81 -1.29 -9.35
N ASP A 129 -8.41 -2.48 -9.34
CA ASP A 129 -9.76 -2.68 -8.77
C ASP A 129 -9.78 -2.34 -7.27
N VAL A 130 -8.84 -2.89 -6.48
CA VAL A 130 -8.76 -2.63 -5.04
C VAL A 130 -8.58 -1.14 -4.76
N VAL A 131 -7.61 -0.50 -5.41
CA VAL A 131 -7.32 0.94 -5.26
C VAL A 131 -8.54 1.78 -5.67
N GLY A 132 -9.12 1.50 -6.84
CA GLY A 132 -10.26 2.26 -7.35
C GLY A 132 -11.50 2.17 -6.44
N ARG A 133 -11.77 0.98 -5.88
CA ARG A 133 -12.88 0.80 -4.93
C ARG A 133 -12.63 1.54 -3.62
N ILE A 134 -11.39 1.57 -3.11
CA ILE A 134 -11.02 2.34 -1.93
C ILE A 134 -11.23 3.85 -2.20
N GLN A 135 -10.68 4.35 -3.30
CA GLN A 135 -10.83 5.76 -3.68
C GLN A 135 -12.29 6.16 -3.90
N LYS A 136 -13.09 5.30 -4.52
CA LYS A 136 -14.54 5.51 -4.71
C LYS A 136 -15.29 5.59 -3.38
N SER A 137 -14.81 4.97 -2.32
CA SER A 137 -15.38 5.11 -0.96
C SER A 137 -15.02 6.43 -0.27
N GLY A 138 -14.17 7.26 -0.89
CA GLY A 138 -13.68 8.53 -0.33
C GLY A 138 -12.40 8.40 0.49
N ALA A 139 -11.83 7.19 0.62
CA ALA A 139 -10.59 6.99 1.35
C ALA A 139 -9.35 7.23 0.48
N ARG A 140 -8.31 7.82 1.07
CA ARG A 140 -6.99 7.97 0.46
C ARG A 140 -6.27 6.62 0.40
N VAL A 141 -5.38 6.44 -0.58
CA VAL A 141 -4.61 5.19 -0.72
C VAL A 141 -3.11 5.46 -0.62
N VAL A 142 -2.44 4.67 0.20
CA VAL A 142 -0.99 4.47 0.15
C VAL A 142 -0.75 3.06 -0.35
N LEU A 143 -0.17 2.93 -1.55
CA LEU A 143 0.15 1.64 -2.15
C LEU A 143 1.62 1.31 -1.90
N CYS A 144 1.88 0.17 -1.24
CA CYS A 144 3.22 -0.32 -0.98
C CYS A 144 3.68 -1.27 -2.08
N THR A 145 4.97 -1.23 -2.42
CA THR A 145 5.59 -2.32 -3.17
C THR A 145 5.82 -3.54 -2.26
N PRO A 146 5.80 -4.78 -2.78
CA PRO A 146 6.27 -5.94 -2.02
C PRO A 146 7.74 -5.77 -1.63
N THR A 147 8.19 -6.39 -0.52
CA THR A 147 9.56 -6.25 0.00
C THR A 147 10.55 -7.21 -0.66
N VAL A 148 10.90 -8.32 0.01
CA VAL A 148 11.91 -9.28 -0.45
C VAL A 148 11.46 -10.72 -0.27
N ILE A 149 11.95 -11.62 -1.13
CA ILE A 149 11.91 -13.08 -0.99
C ILE A 149 13.36 -13.54 -0.97
N GLY A 150 13.99 -13.40 0.19
CA GLY A 150 15.43 -13.58 0.42
C GLY A 150 16.18 -12.26 0.54
N GLU A 151 17.29 -12.32 1.29
CA GLU A 151 18.09 -11.13 1.64
C GLU A 151 19.45 -11.07 0.97
N LYS A 152 19.78 -12.02 0.09
CA LYS A 152 21.02 -11.99 -0.65
C LYS A 152 21.11 -10.73 -1.50
N LYS A 153 22.34 -10.37 -1.87
CA LYS A 153 22.62 -9.23 -2.76
C LYS A 153 21.80 -9.32 -4.04
N ALA A 154 21.55 -8.19 -4.68
CA ALA A 154 20.71 -8.08 -5.85
C ALA A 154 21.06 -9.14 -6.92
N GLY A 155 20.04 -9.89 -7.35
CA GLY A 155 20.18 -11.02 -8.26
C GLY A 155 20.61 -12.33 -7.62
N GLY A 156 20.89 -12.37 -6.32
CA GLY A 156 21.25 -13.59 -5.57
C GLY A 156 20.07 -14.44 -5.11
N ASN A 157 18.86 -13.89 -5.14
CA ASN A 157 17.63 -14.63 -4.82
C ASN A 157 16.89 -15.03 -6.10
N LYS A 158 16.40 -16.26 -6.15
CA LYS A 158 15.74 -16.86 -7.33
C LYS A 158 14.57 -16.01 -7.88
N LEU A 159 13.85 -15.33 -7.00
CA LEU A 159 12.63 -14.60 -7.37
C LEU A 159 12.82 -13.08 -7.48
N ASP A 160 14.04 -12.57 -7.35
CA ASP A 160 14.29 -11.11 -7.36
C ASP A 160 13.76 -10.44 -8.63
N ALA A 161 14.10 -10.98 -9.82
CA ALA A 161 13.67 -10.41 -11.09
C ALA A 161 12.13 -10.37 -11.21
N GLN A 162 11.46 -11.45 -10.83
CA GLN A 162 9.99 -11.49 -10.84
C GLN A 162 9.39 -10.52 -9.81
N LEU A 163 9.96 -10.44 -8.62
CA LEU A 163 9.48 -9.54 -7.58
C LEU A 163 9.66 -8.05 -7.98
N ASP A 164 10.74 -7.74 -8.70
CA ASP A 164 10.98 -6.40 -9.25
C ASP A 164 9.93 -6.00 -10.30
N GLU A 165 9.46 -6.95 -11.13
CA GLU A 165 8.34 -6.72 -12.06
C GLU A 165 7.04 -6.39 -11.31
N TYR A 166 6.72 -7.11 -10.23
CA TYR A 166 5.52 -6.84 -9.41
C TYR A 166 5.64 -5.52 -8.64
N ALA A 167 6.83 -5.18 -8.16
CA ALA A 167 7.09 -3.86 -7.59
C ALA A 167 6.94 -2.74 -8.63
N ALA A 168 7.37 -2.97 -9.87
CA ALA A 168 7.17 -2.01 -10.97
C ALA A 168 5.68 -1.81 -11.30
N ILE A 169 4.87 -2.87 -11.28
CA ILE A 169 3.42 -2.78 -11.44
C ILE A 169 2.83 -1.94 -10.30
N SER A 170 3.20 -2.20 -9.04
CA SER A 170 2.71 -1.41 -7.90
C SER A 170 3.06 0.07 -8.02
N ARG A 171 4.28 0.41 -8.45
CA ARG A 171 4.70 1.81 -8.74
C ARG A 171 3.85 2.45 -9.84
N LYS A 172 3.62 1.71 -10.92
CA LYS A 172 2.79 2.19 -12.03
C LYS A 172 1.35 2.41 -11.62
N VAL A 173 0.74 1.47 -10.88
CA VAL A 173 -0.63 1.61 -10.38
C VAL A 173 -0.73 2.83 -9.45
N ALA A 174 0.23 3.02 -8.54
CA ALA A 174 0.24 4.20 -7.67
C ALA A 174 0.27 5.50 -8.48
N ALA A 175 1.15 5.60 -9.47
CA ALA A 175 1.25 6.78 -10.34
C ALA A 175 -0.03 7.02 -11.16
N ASP A 176 -0.57 5.99 -11.80
CA ASP A 176 -1.75 6.09 -12.67
C ASP A 176 -3.03 6.45 -11.89
N THR A 177 -3.11 6.06 -10.60
CA THR A 177 -4.30 6.29 -9.76
C THR A 177 -4.18 7.51 -8.84
N GLY A 178 -3.04 8.20 -8.86
CA GLY A 178 -2.75 9.30 -7.93
C GLY A 178 -2.62 8.84 -6.47
N SER A 179 -2.39 7.54 -6.23
CA SER A 179 -2.13 7.02 -4.89
C SER A 179 -0.71 7.36 -4.44
N LYS A 180 -0.51 7.58 -3.12
CA LYS A 180 0.86 7.69 -2.61
C LYS A 180 1.57 6.35 -2.71
N LEU A 181 2.83 6.41 -3.14
CA LEU A 181 3.71 5.25 -3.19
C LEU A 181 4.52 5.13 -1.90
N CYS A 182 4.49 3.95 -1.27
CA CYS A 182 5.44 3.54 -0.25
C CYS A 182 6.37 2.46 -0.84
N ASP A 183 7.54 2.86 -1.32
CA ASP A 183 8.46 1.96 -2.03
C ASP A 183 9.30 1.11 -1.07
N LEU A 184 8.67 0.10 -0.46
CA LEU A 184 9.32 -0.81 0.48
C LEU A 184 10.37 -1.71 -0.18
N ARG A 185 10.17 -2.10 -1.47
CA ARG A 185 11.18 -2.86 -2.22
C ARG A 185 12.50 -2.11 -2.25
N LYS A 186 12.43 -0.83 -2.64
CA LYS A 186 13.64 0.02 -2.67
C LYS A 186 14.27 0.17 -1.30
N ALA A 187 13.48 0.43 -0.26
CA ALA A 187 13.99 0.59 1.11
C ALA A 187 14.72 -0.67 1.60
N PHE A 188 14.17 -1.85 1.32
CA PHE A 188 14.78 -3.13 1.70
C PHE A 188 16.06 -3.41 0.93
N VAL A 189 16.05 -3.26 -0.40
CA VAL A 189 17.23 -3.48 -1.26
C VAL A 189 18.36 -2.54 -0.86
N ASP A 190 18.08 -1.25 -0.66
CA ASP A 190 19.07 -0.25 -0.22
C ASP A 190 19.65 -0.57 1.17
N HIS A 191 18.82 -1.06 2.09
CA HIS A 191 19.27 -1.46 3.42
C HIS A 191 20.18 -2.69 3.36
N LEU A 192 19.76 -3.73 2.63
CA LEU A 192 20.52 -4.97 2.49
C LEU A 192 21.85 -4.77 1.76
N ALA A 193 21.89 -3.91 0.76
CA ALA A 193 23.14 -3.57 0.07
C ALA A 193 24.21 -3.01 1.02
N LYS A 194 23.79 -2.30 2.06
CA LYS A 194 24.69 -1.69 3.07
C LYS A 194 24.99 -2.60 4.26
N ASN A 195 24.04 -3.45 4.65
CA ASN A 195 24.07 -4.14 5.95
C ASN A 195 24.18 -5.66 5.84
N ASN A 196 24.19 -6.24 4.63
CA ASN A 196 24.35 -7.67 4.42
C ASN A 196 25.67 -7.99 3.71
N ALA A 197 26.79 -7.67 4.37
CA ALA A 197 28.15 -7.92 3.82
C ALA A 197 28.39 -9.42 3.57
N ASP A 198 27.88 -10.27 4.46
CA ASP A 198 28.07 -11.72 4.44
C ASP A 198 27.14 -12.44 3.43
N ASP A 199 26.33 -11.72 2.68
CA ASP A 199 25.38 -12.27 1.70
C ASP A 199 24.42 -13.33 2.28
N LYS A 200 23.95 -13.10 3.51
CA LYS A 200 22.99 -13.99 4.20
C LYS A 200 21.66 -14.03 3.47
N ALA A 201 21.02 -15.19 3.45
CA ALA A 201 19.70 -15.36 2.83
C ALA A 201 18.55 -14.85 3.69
N SER A 202 18.76 -14.67 5.01
CA SER A 202 17.78 -14.15 5.97
C SER A 202 18.48 -13.71 7.26
N GLY A 203 17.74 -13.06 8.17
CA GLY A 203 18.22 -12.69 9.50
C GLY A 203 18.64 -11.23 9.64
N ILE A 204 18.71 -10.45 8.57
CA ILE A 204 18.97 -9.00 8.62
C ILE A 204 17.64 -8.25 8.86
N LEU A 205 16.64 -8.46 8.01
CA LEU A 205 15.31 -7.83 8.07
C LEU A 205 14.17 -8.84 8.20
N THR A 206 14.45 -10.10 7.89
CA THR A 206 13.46 -11.19 7.89
C THR A 206 13.90 -12.36 8.76
N THR A 207 12.95 -13.16 9.23
CA THR A 207 13.21 -14.39 9.98
C THR A 207 13.44 -15.60 9.07
N ASP A 208 12.71 -15.66 7.97
CA ASP A 208 12.60 -16.83 7.08
C ASP A 208 12.68 -16.47 5.58
N ARG A 209 13.33 -15.36 5.25
CA ARG A 209 13.46 -14.74 3.92
C ARG A 209 12.26 -13.87 3.50
N VAL A 210 11.12 -13.89 4.23
CA VAL A 210 9.88 -13.19 3.87
C VAL A 210 9.30 -12.42 5.06
N HIS A 211 9.02 -13.13 6.17
CA HIS A 211 8.39 -12.54 7.34
C HIS A 211 9.38 -11.69 8.14
N LEU A 212 8.94 -10.50 8.52
CA LEU A 212 9.79 -9.50 9.14
C LEU A 212 10.26 -9.91 10.54
N ASN A 213 11.53 -9.71 10.82
CA ASN A 213 12.04 -9.63 12.19
C ASN A 213 11.82 -8.20 12.75
N GLU A 214 12.31 -7.90 13.95
CA GLU A 214 12.12 -6.60 14.57
C GLU A 214 12.76 -5.46 13.74
N ALA A 215 13.95 -5.67 13.17
CA ALA A 215 14.61 -4.69 12.32
C ALA A 215 13.82 -4.41 11.03
N GLY A 216 13.28 -5.45 10.40
CA GLY A 216 12.41 -5.32 9.23
C GLY A 216 11.11 -4.58 9.54
N ASN A 217 10.47 -4.91 10.67
CA ASN A 217 9.27 -4.18 11.14
C ASN A 217 9.57 -2.69 11.39
N LYS A 218 10.72 -2.38 11.99
CA LYS A 218 11.17 -1.00 12.22
C LYS A 218 11.36 -0.25 10.89
N LEU A 219 12.06 -0.85 9.93
CA LEU A 219 12.27 -0.24 8.61
C LEU A 219 10.95 0.04 7.89
N VAL A 220 9.99 -0.91 7.94
CA VAL A 220 8.65 -0.72 7.37
C VAL A 220 7.91 0.41 8.06
N ALA A 221 7.91 0.45 9.40
CA ALA A 221 7.25 1.50 10.17
C ALA A 221 7.79 2.89 9.85
N GLU A 222 9.11 3.05 9.83
CA GLU A 222 9.78 4.32 9.51
C GLU A 222 9.49 4.77 8.08
N THR A 223 9.54 3.84 7.11
CA THR A 223 9.26 4.13 5.70
C THR A 223 7.79 4.54 5.50
N MET A 224 6.84 3.81 6.07
CA MET A 224 5.42 4.14 5.97
C MET A 224 5.09 5.47 6.66
N LEU A 225 5.62 5.72 7.87
CA LEU A 225 5.44 6.99 8.56
C LEU A 225 5.98 8.16 7.72
N SER A 226 7.15 8.01 7.09
CA SER A 226 7.72 9.06 6.24
C SER A 226 6.83 9.43 5.04
N VAL A 227 5.98 8.50 4.57
CA VAL A 227 5.02 8.73 3.49
C VAL A 227 3.73 9.32 4.03
N LEU A 228 3.25 8.85 5.18
CA LEU A 228 1.99 9.29 5.78
C LEU A 228 2.07 10.70 6.41
N THR A 229 3.26 11.14 6.85
CA THR A 229 3.44 12.43 7.53
C THR A 229 3.88 13.57 6.60
N LYS A 230 4.08 13.29 5.33
CA LYS A 230 4.37 14.29 4.28
C LYS A 230 3.12 14.58 3.50
#